data_286df9d3ae1cafdb4fda0d7e1a796c07
#
_entry.id   286df9d3ae1cafdb4fda0d7e1a796c07
#
_cell.length_a   1.000
_cell.length_b   1.000
_cell.length_c   1.000
_cell.angle_alpha   90.00
_cell.angle_beta   90.00
_cell.angle_gamma   90.00
#
_symmetry.space_group_name_H-M   'P 1'
#
loop_
_entity.id
_entity.type
_entity.pdbx_description
1 polymer ?
#
loop_
_entity_poly.entity_id
_entity_poly.type
_entity_poly.pdbx_seq_one_letter_code
_entity_poly.pdbx_strand_id
1 'polypeptide(L)'
;MLPTRRITCSKEGQKMEKNQLILSVKDLNIKFNLRGKVLHAIRGIDLDIYHGEVLAIVGESGSGKSVFTKSFMGLLDANGSITSGTIDYYGADDGKPIRLSDLKKEKDWLKVRGHEIAMIMQDPMTSLNPLKTIGDQIMEAVELHQHLKGKAAREKTLEYLRDVGIADPEVRFAQYPHEFSGGMR
;
A
#
# COMPACT_ATOMS: atom_id res chain seq x y z
N MET A 1 15.73 -5.54 22.36
CA MET A 1 16.24 -5.23 21.01
C MET A 1 15.87 -6.41 20.12
N LEU A 2 14.74 -6.35 19.43
CA LEU A 2 14.25 -7.41 18.56
C LEU A 2 15.03 -7.35 17.22
N PRO A 3 15.47 -8.47 16.66
CA PRO A 3 16.18 -8.47 15.39
C PRO A 3 15.21 -8.09 14.27
N THR A 4 15.54 -7.03 13.53
CA THR A 4 14.88 -6.63 12.28
C THR A 4 15.06 -7.74 11.25
N ARG A 5 14.08 -8.66 11.16
CA ARG A 5 14.01 -9.60 10.03
C ARG A 5 13.50 -8.83 8.82
N ARG A 6 14.35 -8.72 7.82
CA ARG A 6 13.93 -8.26 6.48
C ARG A 6 12.92 -9.26 5.94
N ILE A 7 11.70 -8.82 5.69
CA ILE A 7 10.73 -9.54 4.87
C ILE A 7 11.23 -9.41 3.42
N THR A 8 11.91 -10.42 2.93
CA THR A 8 12.25 -10.51 1.51
C THR A 8 11.10 -11.21 0.81
N CYS A 9 10.27 -10.46 0.10
CA CYS A 9 9.38 -11.04 -0.90
C CYS A 9 10.28 -11.51 -2.06
N SER A 10 10.60 -12.81 -2.11
CA SER A 10 11.34 -13.40 -3.21
C SER A 10 10.39 -13.64 -4.37
N LYS A 11 10.29 -12.68 -5.30
CA LYS A 11 9.96 -13.00 -6.69
C LYS A 11 11.26 -13.47 -7.37
N GLU A 12 11.31 -14.72 -7.81
CA GLU A 12 12.29 -15.18 -8.79
C GLU A 12 12.03 -14.42 -10.11
N GLY A 13 12.91 -13.47 -10.41
CA GLY A 13 12.89 -12.78 -11.69
C GLY A 13 13.29 -11.31 -11.57
N GLN A 14 14.51 -11.04 -11.88
CA GLN A 14 15.24 -9.77 -11.92
C GLN A 14 15.75 -9.26 -10.57
N LYS A 15 17.06 -9.44 -10.39
CA LYS A 15 17.84 -8.82 -9.33
C LYS A 15 17.88 -7.32 -9.62
N MET A 16 16.99 -6.55 -8.99
CA MET A 16 17.01 -5.09 -9.10
C MET A 16 18.29 -4.57 -8.43
N GLU A 17 19.06 -3.76 -9.13
CA GLU A 17 20.30 -3.18 -8.59
C GLU A 17 19.97 -2.14 -7.52
N LYS A 18 20.81 -2.06 -6.46
CA LYS A 18 20.77 -0.94 -5.52
C LYS A 18 20.95 0.36 -6.33
N ASN A 19 20.05 1.33 -6.14
CA ASN A 19 19.92 2.61 -6.83
C ASN A 19 19.06 2.59 -8.12
N GLN A 20 18.32 1.53 -8.43
CA GLN A 20 17.34 1.60 -9.49
C GLN A 20 16.16 2.49 -9.04
N LEU A 21 15.78 3.47 -9.86
CA LEU A 21 14.64 4.35 -9.64
C LEU A 21 13.35 3.52 -9.69
N ILE A 22 12.51 3.63 -8.66
CA ILE A 22 11.22 2.93 -8.57
C ILE A 22 10.06 3.87 -8.81
N LEU A 23 10.11 5.08 -8.23
CA LEU A 23 9.04 6.05 -8.36
C LEU A 23 9.64 7.44 -8.52
N SER A 24 9.15 8.21 -9.47
CA SER A 24 9.52 9.61 -9.69
C SER A 24 8.29 10.49 -9.68
N VAL A 25 8.35 11.53 -8.87
CA VAL A 25 7.34 12.59 -8.79
C VAL A 25 7.99 13.89 -9.27
N LYS A 26 7.34 14.61 -10.19
CA LYS A 26 7.85 15.87 -10.73
C LYS A 26 6.76 16.93 -10.73
N ASP A 27 7.06 18.08 -10.13
CA ASP A 27 6.19 19.27 -10.00
C ASP A 27 4.75 18.95 -9.61
N LEU A 28 4.59 18.03 -8.65
CA LEU A 28 3.26 17.54 -8.27
C LEU A 28 2.44 18.62 -7.56
N ASN A 29 1.27 18.92 -8.09
CA ASN A 29 0.31 19.86 -7.52
C ASN A 29 -1.03 19.19 -7.31
N ILE A 30 -1.57 19.28 -6.07
CA ILE A 30 -2.88 18.70 -5.71
C ILE A 30 -3.74 19.76 -5.07
N LYS A 31 -4.98 19.87 -5.57
CA LYS A 31 -5.98 20.81 -5.07
C LYS A 31 -7.27 20.11 -4.67
N PHE A 32 -7.95 20.66 -3.67
CA PHE A 32 -9.27 20.24 -3.20
C PHE A 32 -10.29 21.36 -3.36
N ASN A 33 -11.47 21.04 -3.87
CA ASN A 33 -12.60 21.95 -3.94
C ASN A 33 -13.44 21.84 -2.67
N LEU A 34 -13.46 22.90 -1.86
CA LEU A 34 -14.16 22.99 -0.58
C LEU A 34 -15.22 24.09 -0.65
N ARG A 35 -16.48 23.74 -0.95
CA ARG A 35 -17.63 24.66 -0.92
C ARG A 35 -17.33 26.05 -1.53
N GLY A 36 -16.81 26.07 -2.76
CA GLY A 36 -16.48 27.29 -3.48
C GLY A 36 -15.10 27.90 -3.18
N LYS A 37 -14.31 27.27 -2.33
CA LYS A 37 -12.89 27.60 -2.09
C LYS A 37 -12.00 26.50 -2.62
N VAL A 38 -10.82 26.85 -3.11
CA VAL A 38 -9.80 25.90 -3.56
C VAL A 38 -8.70 25.84 -2.52
N LEU A 39 -8.50 24.67 -1.92
CA LEU A 39 -7.36 24.39 -1.07
C LEU A 39 -6.23 23.78 -1.92
N HIS A 40 -5.09 24.44 -1.98
CA HIS A 40 -3.88 23.93 -2.63
C HIS A 40 -3.07 23.14 -1.58
N ALA A 41 -3.26 21.83 -1.56
CA ALA A 41 -2.70 20.95 -0.53
C ALA A 41 -1.24 20.56 -0.81
N ILE A 42 -0.89 20.31 -2.08
CA ILE A 42 0.47 20.00 -2.53
C ILE A 42 0.88 21.01 -3.59
N ARG A 43 2.08 21.56 -3.46
CA ARG A 43 2.53 22.73 -4.24
C ARG A 43 3.91 22.45 -4.83
N GLY A 44 3.99 21.83 -6.01
CA GLY A 44 5.21 21.64 -6.78
C GLY A 44 6.22 20.75 -6.05
N ILE A 45 5.83 19.53 -5.65
CA ILE A 45 6.75 18.59 -5.00
C ILE A 45 7.46 17.74 -6.04
N ASP A 46 8.78 17.63 -5.89
CA ASP A 46 9.64 16.67 -6.57
C ASP A 46 10.13 15.62 -5.56
N LEU A 47 10.13 14.34 -5.98
CA LEU A 47 10.62 13.23 -5.19
C LEU A 47 11.00 12.06 -6.08
N ASP A 48 12.16 11.47 -5.84
CA ASP A 48 12.56 10.21 -6.45
C ASP A 48 12.76 9.16 -5.34
N ILE A 49 12.24 7.94 -5.54
CA ILE A 49 12.37 6.81 -4.62
C ILE A 49 13.09 5.67 -5.34
N TYR A 50 14.10 5.10 -4.66
CA TYR A 50 14.97 4.08 -5.22
C TYR A 50 14.74 2.71 -4.56
N HIS A 51 15.12 1.66 -5.26
CA HIS A 51 15.00 0.27 -4.77
C HIS A 51 15.80 0.06 -3.46
N GLY A 52 15.11 -0.52 -2.46
CA GLY A 52 15.68 -0.81 -1.15
C GLY A 52 15.85 0.42 -0.24
N GLU A 53 15.33 1.58 -0.65
CA GLU A 53 15.31 2.79 0.15
C GLU A 53 14.21 2.76 1.21
N VAL A 54 14.51 3.33 2.37
CA VAL A 54 13.53 3.67 3.40
C VAL A 54 13.46 5.18 3.51
N LEU A 55 12.38 5.77 3.00
CA LEU A 55 12.17 7.20 2.99
C LEU A 55 11.17 7.62 4.07
N ALA A 56 11.51 8.61 4.89
CA ALA A 56 10.61 9.18 5.87
C ALA A 56 10.10 10.56 5.42
N ILE A 57 8.78 10.73 5.34
CA ILE A 57 8.12 12.01 5.08
C ILE A 57 7.64 12.57 6.40
N VAL A 58 8.29 13.66 6.87
CA VAL A 58 8.01 14.30 8.15
C VAL A 58 7.40 15.70 7.96
N GLY A 59 6.65 16.15 8.93
CA GLY A 59 6.01 17.49 8.91
C GLY A 59 4.85 17.56 9.90
N GLU A 60 4.32 18.75 10.13
CA GLU A 60 3.21 19.00 11.03
C GLU A 60 1.89 18.33 10.59
N SER A 61 0.94 18.19 11.53
CA SER A 61 -0.41 17.72 11.17
C SER A 61 -1.04 18.67 10.16
N GLY A 62 -1.69 18.12 9.12
CA GLY A 62 -2.28 18.93 8.05
C GLY A 62 -1.31 19.42 6.97
N SER A 63 -0.01 19.13 7.04
CA SER A 63 0.98 19.57 6.04
C SER A 63 0.88 18.85 4.67
N GLY A 64 -0.08 17.95 4.49
CA GLY A 64 -0.31 17.27 3.22
C GLY A 64 0.35 15.89 3.06
N LYS A 65 1.08 15.37 4.05
CA LYS A 65 1.77 14.07 3.96
C LYS A 65 0.88 12.92 3.47
N SER A 66 -0.28 12.75 4.13
CA SER A 66 -1.25 11.70 3.76
C SER A 66 -1.88 11.93 2.38
N VAL A 67 -2.07 13.18 1.98
CA VAL A 67 -2.55 13.53 0.63
C VAL A 67 -1.50 13.12 -0.40
N PHE A 68 -0.24 13.43 -0.13
CA PHE A 68 0.87 13.10 -1.01
C PHE A 68 1.01 11.58 -1.20
N THR A 69 1.05 10.79 -0.12
CA THR A 69 1.17 9.33 -0.21
C THR A 69 -0.07 8.68 -0.83
N LYS A 70 -1.29 9.15 -0.51
CA LYS A 70 -2.54 8.68 -1.11
C LYS A 70 -2.59 8.91 -2.62
N SER A 71 -1.91 9.95 -3.14
CA SER A 71 -1.88 10.24 -4.58
C SER A 71 -1.20 9.14 -5.39
N PHE A 72 -0.23 8.40 -4.82
CA PHE A 72 0.44 7.26 -5.47
C PHE A 72 -0.49 6.07 -5.70
N MET A 73 -1.59 6.01 -4.96
CA MET A 73 -2.58 4.94 -5.03
C MET A 73 -3.90 5.41 -5.68
N GLY A 74 -3.98 6.66 -6.14
CA GLY A 74 -5.24 7.23 -6.63
C GLY A 74 -6.35 7.27 -5.56
N LEU A 75 -5.98 7.40 -4.28
CA LEU A 75 -6.90 7.40 -3.13
C LEU A 75 -7.16 8.82 -2.59
N LEU A 76 -7.13 9.82 -3.47
CA LEU A 76 -7.57 11.17 -3.13
C LEU A 76 -9.07 11.17 -2.89
N ASP A 77 -9.53 12.00 -1.95
CA ASP A 77 -10.95 12.21 -1.72
C ASP A 77 -11.62 12.76 -3.01
N ALA A 78 -12.92 12.54 -3.17
CA ALA A 78 -13.65 12.84 -4.42
C ALA A 78 -13.58 14.32 -4.87
N ASN A 79 -13.32 15.22 -3.94
CA ASN A 79 -13.15 16.65 -4.21
C ASN A 79 -11.69 17.06 -4.46
N GLY A 80 -10.74 16.09 -4.42
CA GLY A 80 -9.31 16.28 -4.65
C GLY A 80 -8.89 15.86 -6.06
N SER A 81 -7.94 16.58 -6.64
CA SER A 81 -7.39 16.26 -7.96
C SER A 81 -5.93 16.66 -8.09
N ILE A 82 -5.16 15.86 -8.85
CA ILE A 82 -3.86 16.26 -9.36
C ILE A 82 -4.11 17.30 -10.46
N THR A 83 -3.60 18.52 -10.27
CA THR A 83 -3.84 19.65 -11.21
C THR A 83 -2.68 19.85 -12.17
N SER A 84 -1.46 19.47 -11.78
CA SER A 84 -0.27 19.42 -12.63
C SER A 84 0.79 18.50 -12.01
N GLY A 85 1.85 18.24 -12.75
CA GLY A 85 2.94 17.35 -12.38
C GLY A 85 2.67 15.89 -12.74
N THR A 86 3.65 15.04 -12.53
CA THR A 86 3.61 13.63 -12.89
C THR A 86 4.04 12.74 -11.73
N ILE A 87 3.49 11.51 -11.72
CA ILE A 87 3.91 10.42 -10.86
C ILE A 87 4.16 9.23 -11.77
N ASP A 88 5.44 8.86 -11.95
CA ASP A 88 5.87 7.75 -12.79
C ASP A 88 6.41 6.61 -11.92
N TYR A 89 5.87 5.40 -12.09
CA TYR A 89 6.28 4.18 -11.39
C TYR A 89 7.04 3.27 -12.35
N TYR A 90 8.25 2.85 -11.96
CA TYR A 90 9.20 2.09 -12.77
C TYR A 90 9.39 0.64 -12.27
N GLY A 91 8.72 0.25 -11.19
CA GLY A 91 8.85 -1.08 -10.58
C GLY A 91 7.95 -2.15 -11.18
N ALA A 92 7.20 -1.86 -12.25
CA ALA A 92 6.29 -2.82 -12.86
C ALA A 92 7.01 -4.05 -13.42
N ASP A 93 6.39 -5.23 -13.28
CA ASP A 93 6.96 -6.52 -13.68
C ASP A 93 7.31 -6.61 -15.18
N ASP A 94 6.60 -5.85 -16.04
CA ASP A 94 6.85 -5.80 -17.50
C ASP A 94 7.97 -4.83 -17.90
N GLY A 95 8.60 -4.18 -16.92
CA GLY A 95 9.71 -3.23 -17.12
C GLY A 95 9.30 -1.91 -17.79
N LYS A 96 7.99 -1.66 -17.96
CA LYS A 96 7.49 -0.41 -18.54
C LYS A 96 7.05 0.55 -17.44
N PRO A 97 7.37 1.85 -17.55
CA PRO A 97 6.90 2.82 -16.57
C PRO A 97 5.38 2.99 -16.67
N ILE A 98 4.73 3.04 -15.50
CA ILE A 98 3.31 3.33 -15.38
C ILE A 98 3.17 4.77 -14.91
N ARG A 99 2.51 5.63 -15.70
CA ARG A 99 2.19 7.00 -15.26
C ARG A 99 0.95 6.99 -14.39
N LEU A 100 1.14 6.97 -13.06
CA LEU A 100 0.08 6.88 -12.07
C LEU A 100 -0.83 8.13 -12.10
N SER A 101 -0.26 9.32 -12.37
CA SER A 101 -1.02 10.57 -12.47
C SER A 101 -2.08 10.57 -13.57
N ASP A 102 -1.94 9.72 -14.58
CA ASP A 102 -2.85 9.65 -15.72
C ASP A 102 -3.93 8.57 -15.58
N LEU A 103 -3.81 7.69 -14.57
CA LEU A 103 -4.78 6.63 -14.34
C LEU A 103 -6.11 7.20 -13.85
N LYS A 104 -7.18 7.00 -14.63
CA LYS A 104 -8.54 7.52 -14.32
C LYS A 104 -9.55 6.43 -14.06
N LYS A 105 -9.31 5.22 -14.56
CA LYS A 105 -10.26 4.11 -14.48
C LYS A 105 -9.87 3.17 -13.35
N GLU A 106 -10.86 2.75 -12.56
CA GLU A 106 -10.64 1.82 -11.46
C GLU A 106 -9.92 0.53 -11.89
N LYS A 107 -10.28 -0.01 -13.07
CA LYS A 107 -9.63 -1.21 -13.63
C LYS A 107 -8.12 -1.06 -13.86
N ASP A 108 -7.63 0.16 -14.08
CA ASP A 108 -6.20 0.41 -14.29
C ASP A 108 -5.49 0.47 -12.93
N TRP A 109 -6.15 1.01 -11.90
CA TRP A 109 -5.67 1.00 -10.53
C TRP A 109 -5.61 -0.41 -9.91
N LEU A 110 -6.50 -1.32 -10.29
CA LEU A 110 -6.47 -2.72 -9.83
C LEU A 110 -5.18 -3.46 -10.21
N LYS A 111 -4.48 -3.02 -11.26
CA LYS A 111 -3.17 -3.57 -11.65
C LYS A 111 -2.03 -3.08 -10.75
N VAL A 112 -2.22 -1.94 -10.11
CA VAL A 112 -1.19 -1.29 -9.27
C VAL A 112 -1.42 -1.58 -7.80
N ARG A 113 -2.66 -1.40 -7.32
CA ARG A 113 -3.02 -1.56 -5.90
C ARG A 113 -2.91 -3.00 -5.45
N GLY A 114 -2.18 -3.23 -4.37
CA GLY A 114 -2.00 -4.56 -3.76
C GLY A 114 -1.05 -5.48 -4.52
N HIS A 115 -0.72 -5.19 -5.77
CA HIS A 115 0.23 -5.94 -6.57
C HIS A 115 1.59 -5.23 -6.66
N GLU A 116 1.63 -4.02 -7.17
CA GLU A 116 2.84 -3.22 -7.33
C GLU A 116 3.11 -2.32 -6.13
N ILE A 117 2.08 -1.64 -5.65
CA ILE A 117 2.17 -0.71 -4.52
C ILE A 117 1.12 -1.12 -3.47
N ALA A 118 1.54 -1.21 -2.22
CA ALA A 118 0.66 -1.43 -1.08
C ALA A 118 0.72 -0.26 -0.09
N MET A 119 -0.36 -0.04 0.65
CA MET A 119 -0.43 1.01 1.66
C MET A 119 -0.99 0.45 2.96
N ILE A 120 -0.34 0.78 4.08
CA ILE A 120 -0.87 0.55 5.42
C ILE A 120 -1.49 1.86 5.89
N MET A 121 -2.79 1.85 6.18
CA MET A 121 -3.53 3.03 6.64
C MET A 121 -3.24 3.33 8.10
N GLN A 122 -3.41 4.60 8.50
CA GLN A 122 -3.17 5.07 9.87
C GLN A 122 -4.13 4.44 10.89
N ASP A 123 -5.36 4.11 10.49
CA ASP A 123 -6.35 3.40 11.29
C ASP A 123 -6.69 2.04 10.66
N PRO A 124 -5.95 0.97 11.03
CA PRO A 124 -6.21 -0.36 10.51
C PRO A 124 -7.50 -0.97 11.06
N MET A 125 -8.07 -0.43 12.14
CA MET A 125 -9.25 -0.98 12.82
C MET A 125 -10.49 -0.98 11.92
N THR A 126 -10.62 0.01 11.07
CA THR A 126 -11.76 0.15 10.14
C THR A 126 -11.57 -0.64 8.83
N SER A 127 -10.38 -1.20 8.58
CA SER A 127 -10.08 -1.95 7.35
C SER A 127 -10.51 -3.41 7.42
N LEU A 128 -10.71 -3.96 8.63
CA LEU A 128 -11.13 -5.34 8.82
C LEU A 128 -12.66 -5.45 8.89
N ASN A 129 -13.22 -6.41 8.17
CA ASN A 129 -14.66 -6.73 8.26
C ASN A 129 -14.94 -7.46 9.59
N PRO A 130 -15.74 -6.88 10.50
CA PRO A 130 -16.02 -7.49 11.82
C PRO A 130 -16.80 -8.81 11.76
N LEU A 131 -17.43 -9.12 10.63
CA LEU A 131 -18.25 -10.31 10.42
C LEU A 131 -17.50 -11.48 9.77
N LYS A 132 -16.24 -11.30 9.40
CA LYS A 132 -15.36 -12.34 8.86
C LYS A 132 -14.22 -12.63 9.83
N THR A 133 -13.75 -13.87 9.86
CA THR A 133 -12.57 -14.23 10.65
C THR A 133 -11.31 -13.57 10.08
N ILE A 134 -10.27 -13.42 10.90
CA ILE A 134 -8.98 -12.87 10.46
C ILE A 134 -8.38 -13.77 9.37
N GLY A 135 -8.44 -15.09 9.58
CA GLY A 135 -7.91 -16.04 8.61
C GLY A 135 -8.59 -15.97 7.25
N ASP A 136 -9.93 -15.85 7.23
CA ASP A 136 -10.66 -15.76 5.96
C ASP A 136 -10.31 -14.50 5.18
N GLN A 137 -10.13 -13.36 5.87
CA GLN A 137 -9.80 -12.09 5.23
C GLN A 137 -8.38 -12.09 4.64
N ILE A 138 -7.40 -12.67 5.36
CA ILE A 138 -6.03 -12.79 4.85
C ILE A 138 -6.00 -13.84 3.73
N MET A 139 -6.72 -14.95 3.88
CA MET A 139 -6.77 -16.01 2.87
C MET A 139 -7.38 -15.53 1.56
N GLU A 140 -8.38 -14.65 1.60
CA GLU A 140 -8.96 -14.01 0.41
C GLU A 140 -7.88 -13.25 -0.39
N ALA A 141 -7.00 -12.50 0.30
CA ALA A 141 -5.89 -11.80 -0.34
C ALA A 141 -4.83 -12.77 -0.91
N VAL A 142 -4.53 -13.85 -0.19
CA VAL A 142 -3.61 -14.91 -0.65
C VAL A 142 -4.15 -15.60 -1.90
N GLU A 143 -5.43 -15.93 -1.92
CA GLU A 143 -6.09 -16.57 -3.07
C GLU A 143 -6.09 -15.65 -4.30
N LEU A 144 -6.35 -14.35 -4.09
CA LEU A 144 -6.40 -13.36 -5.17
C LEU A 144 -5.02 -13.10 -5.78
N HIS A 145 -4.01 -12.86 -4.96
CA HIS A 145 -2.70 -12.38 -5.41
C HIS A 145 -1.68 -13.50 -5.68
N GLN A 146 -1.84 -14.67 -5.05
CA GLN A 146 -0.90 -15.79 -5.21
C GLN A 146 -1.50 -16.97 -5.95
N HIS A 147 -2.78 -16.88 -6.32
CA HIS A 147 -3.52 -17.92 -7.04
C HIS A 147 -3.51 -19.29 -6.32
N LEU A 148 -3.28 -19.30 -5.00
CA LEU A 148 -3.41 -20.46 -4.15
C LEU A 148 -4.89 -20.66 -3.77
N LYS A 149 -5.27 -21.92 -3.45
CA LYS A 149 -6.65 -22.25 -3.04
C LYS A 149 -6.68 -23.26 -1.92
N GLY A 150 -7.76 -23.22 -1.13
CA GLY A 150 -8.06 -24.23 -0.12
C GLY A 150 -6.93 -24.43 0.89
N LYS A 151 -6.44 -25.67 1.03
CA LYS A 151 -5.43 -26.01 2.03
C LYS A 151 -4.11 -25.22 1.84
N ALA A 152 -3.66 -25.03 0.60
CA ALA A 152 -2.44 -24.29 0.32
C ALA A 152 -2.56 -22.80 0.70
N ALA A 153 -3.70 -22.17 0.40
CA ALA A 153 -3.97 -20.79 0.81
C ALA A 153 -4.01 -20.66 2.33
N ARG A 154 -4.65 -21.62 3.02
CA ARG A 154 -4.70 -21.64 4.48
C ARG A 154 -3.31 -21.79 5.12
N GLU A 155 -2.49 -22.71 4.63
CA GLU A 155 -1.11 -22.90 5.12
C GLU A 155 -0.29 -21.62 4.93
N LYS A 156 -0.41 -20.98 3.76
CA LYS A 156 0.29 -19.71 3.49
C LYS A 156 -0.19 -18.57 4.38
N THR A 157 -1.48 -18.51 4.67
CA THR A 157 -2.05 -17.54 5.62
C THR A 157 -1.49 -17.74 7.02
N LEU A 158 -1.39 -18.99 7.49
CA LEU A 158 -0.81 -19.30 8.80
C LEU A 158 0.69 -18.94 8.86
N GLU A 159 1.43 -19.14 7.75
CA GLU A 159 2.82 -18.69 7.63
C GLU A 159 2.94 -17.18 7.82
N TYR A 160 2.10 -16.39 7.15
CA TYR A 160 2.09 -14.93 7.31
C TYR A 160 1.75 -14.47 8.72
N LEU A 161 0.79 -15.11 9.38
CA LEU A 161 0.49 -14.81 10.79
C LEU A 161 1.71 -15.07 11.70
N ARG A 162 2.49 -16.14 11.45
CA ARG A 162 3.74 -16.42 12.17
C ARG A 162 4.82 -15.37 11.89
N ASP A 163 4.98 -14.99 10.61
CA ASP A 163 6.00 -14.04 10.18
C ASP A 163 5.83 -12.65 10.81
N VAL A 164 4.59 -12.24 11.03
CA VAL A 164 4.28 -10.98 11.73
C VAL A 164 4.24 -11.14 13.26
N GLY A 165 4.57 -12.33 13.78
CA GLY A 165 4.71 -12.57 15.22
C GLY A 165 3.38 -12.80 15.97
N ILE A 166 2.31 -13.18 15.28
CA ILE A 166 1.05 -13.57 15.92
C ILE A 166 1.24 -14.95 16.58
N ALA A 167 1.07 -14.99 17.90
CA ALA A 167 1.10 -16.23 18.68
C ALA A 167 -0.13 -17.09 18.36
N ASP A 168 0.03 -18.43 18.39
CA ASP A 168 -1.03 -19.42 18.18
C ASP A 168 -1.85 -19.16 16.88
N PRO A 169 -1.19 -19.08 15.71
CA PRO A 169 -1.81 -18.63 14.46
C PRO A 169 -3.01 -19.50 14.04
N GLU A 170 -3.02 -20.80 14.39
CA GLU A 170 -4.13 -21.71 14.13
C GLU A 170 -5.41 -21.30 14.88
N VAL A 171 -5.26 -20.86 16.13
CA VAL A 171 -6.37 -20.35 16.96
C VAL A 171 -6.79 -18.96 16.45
N ARG A 172 -5.81 -18.10 16.19
CA ARG A 172 -6.06 -16.72 15.73
C ARG A 172 -6.69 -16.66 14.34
N PHE A 173 -6.40 -17.62 13.48
CA PHE A 173 -7.03 -17.75 12.17
C PHE A 173 -8.56 -17.76 12.25
N ALA A 174 -9.13 -18.49 13.24
CA ALA A 174 -10.57 -18.64 13.41
C ALA A 174 -11.22 -17.50 14.22
N GLN A 175 -10.45 -16.56 14.75
CA GLN A 175 -10.96 -15.44 15.53
C GLN A 175 -11.43 -14.28 14.66
N TYR A 176 -12.35 -13.49 15.23
CA TYR A 176 -12.86 -12.27 14.63
C TYR A 176 -12.00 -11.05 15.04
N PRO A 177 -12.05 -9.94 14.28
CA PRO A 177 -11.27 -8.73 14.59
C PRO A 177 -11.46 -8.21 16.02
N HIS A 178 -12.64 -8.29 16.58
CA HIS A 178 -12.92 -7.78 17.93
C HIS A 178 -12.27 -8.61 19.05
N GLU A 179 -11.85 -9.86 18.77
CA GLU A 179 -11.14 -10.72 19.71
C GLU A 179 -9.63 -10.44 19.75
N PHE A 180 -9.12 -9.60 18.86
CA PHE A 180 -7.72 -9.19 18.82
C PHE A 180 -7.49 -7.94 19.67
N SER A 181 -6.36 -7.88 20.38
CA SER A 181 -5.92 -6.66 21.04
C SER A 181 -5.51 -5.58 20.03
N GLY A 182 -5.51 -4.30 20.44
CA GLY A 182 -5.15 -3.20 19.55
C GLY A 182 -3.77 -3.32 18.89
N GLY A 183 -2.81 -3.96 19.56
CA GLY A 183 -1.47 -4.18 19.00
C GLY A 183 -1.34 -5.41 18.07
N MET A 184 -2.38 -6.25 18.00
CA MET A 184 -2.41 -7.43 17.13
C MET A 184 -3.21 -7.18 15.84
N ARG A 185 -3.93 -6.06 15.75
CA ARG A 185 -4.78 -5.67 14.61
C ARG A 185 -4.05 -4.87 13.57
#